data_ff26411110cbfd0793280f4eebefb01c
#
_entry.id   ff26411110cbfd0793280f4eebefb01c
#
_cell.length_a   1.000
_cell.length_b   1.000
_cell.length_c   1.000
_cell.angle_alpha   90.00
_cell.angle_beta   90.00
_cell.angle_gamma   90.00
#
_symmetry.space_group_name_H-M   'P 1'
#
loop_
_entity.id
_entity.type
_entity.pdbx_description
1 polymer ?
#
loop_
_entity_poly.entity_id
_entity_poly.type
_entity_poly.pdbx_seq_one_letter_code
_entity_poly.pdbx_strand_id
1 'polypeptide(L)'
;EASVIGEEHGGCHDYRPLNETAGNPLRFFALRSAFPNWPERTAMTFRDGTLVDWHEWGPDPFEAADRAGKPVLCSLTAPWCEWCHRMDEETYSDPKLAANIGDSFVPVRVDIDRNPRVRERYNMGGFPTTVFLTPDGEVLSGATYLGLDGMRQVLDSVRESWDAKGATAGSVPRALAGEALPSGEVTADIEAHMVEQVAAAFDEEFGGWGTGAKFPLPRTIEFALKRDRERATRTLEAVQTHLYDTYDGGFYRFAENRSWGEPHREKLTDENAALLRAFTAGYLYTGEESYHDAAEGTVDYLTTTAWTGESFAASQAGSDYYLLEPTEREEADPPHVDETTLADRNGMAAEALFRFAAVTDHEGATRYAERALEFVLETLVDDGTVAHFDGEDSETGLLADHARVLSGLTAAAQVTGPDGWLAPARTVADDAIDRLVDDEGTFLDGEPAGAGLLDRPLRPLETNAEMADALLDLWALTDDDRYRTAATEALASFAGAYERMGVEVAGYAGACARAHYDPLVVRTPAAGTDLHRAALRIADHEKVVVPEDRENAVVVRSGAETIPAETPDELLERASEGPSP
;
A
#
# COMPACT_ATOMS: atom_id res chain seq x y z
N GLU A 1 53.70 28.95 4.47
CA GLU A 1 54.17 29.71 3.28
C GLU A 1 53.22 29.39 2.13
N ALA A 2 52.27 30.22 1.85
CA ALA A 2 52.31 31.34 0.89
C ALA A 2 52.24 30.80 -0.52
N SER A 3 51.41 31.15 -1.42
CA SER A 3 50.59 32.31 -1.80
C SER A 3 50.07 32.00 -3.22
N VAL A 4 48.91 32.29 -3.55
CA VAL A 4 48.25 33.50 -4.08
C VAL A 4 47.99 33.47 -5.60
N ILE A 5 46.73 33.75 -5.96
CA ILE A 5 46.18 34.54 -7.05
C ILE A 5 45.89 33.88 -8.41
N GLY A 6 44.63 34.12 -8.85
CA GLY A 6 44.24 34.31 -10.22
C GLY A 6 42.72 34.21 -10.46
N GLU A 7 42.01 35.32 -10.27
CA GLU A 7 40.75 35.73 -10.93
C GLU A 7 40.87 35.54 -12.48
N GLU A 8 39.84 35.27 -13.25
CA GLU A 8 38.66 36.10 -13.60
C GLU A 8 37.84 35.46 -14.74
N HIS A 9 36.58 35.89 -14.80
CA HIS A 9 35.63 35.96 -15.94
C HIS A 9 34.97 34.67 -16.37
N GLY A 10 33.67 34.50 -16.25
CA GLY A 10 32.57 35.46 -16.61
C GLY A 10 31.86 34.89 -17.80
N GLY A 11 30.61 34.49 -17.63
CA GLY A 11 29.78 34.04 -18.72
C GLY A 11 28.40 33.61 -18.26
N CYS A 12 27.55 34.60 -17.95
CA CYS A 12 26.11 34.41 -17.97
C CYS A 12 25.69 33.87 -19.33
N HIS A 13 25.06 32.72 -19.37
CA HIS A 13 24.22 32.33 -20.49
C HIS A 13 22.77 32.32 -20.07
N ASP A 14 22.04 33.29 -20.61
CA ASP A 14 20.60 33.44 -20.59
C ASP A 14 19.89 32.14 -20.97
N TYR A 15 19.13 31.59 -20.03
CA TYR A 15 18.09 30.64 -20.33
C TYR A 15 16.86 31.42 -20.83
N ARG A 16 16.61 31.38 -22.13
CA ARG A 16 15.33 31.79 -22.72
C ARG A 16 14.33 30.64 -22.56
N PRO A 17 13.11 30.90 -22.10
CA PRO A 17 12.06 29.90 -22.14
C PRO A 17 11.61 29.69 -23.59
N LEU A 18 11.58 28.45 -24.02
CA LEU A 18 10.92 28.06 -25.27
C LEU A 18 9.41 28.00 -25.00
N ASN A 19 8.73 29.00 -25.51
CA ASN A 19 7.28 29.09 -25.61
C ASN A 19 6.70 27.97 -26.47
N GLU A 20 5.61 27.39 -25.95
CA GLU A 20 4.42 26.91 -26.64
C GLU A 20 4.56 26.30 -28.04
N THR A 21 4.42 24.99 -28.14
CA THR A 21 3.59 24.43 -29.22
C THR A 21 2.72 23.33 -28.64
N ALA A 22 1.44 23.66 -28.53
CA ALA A 22 0.35 22.72 -28.23
C ALA A 22 0.45 21.50 -29.16
N GLY A 23 0.82 20.35 -28.63
CA GLY A 23 0.82 19.05 -29.31
C GLY A 23 -0.60 18.52 -29.40
N ASN A 24 -1.11 18.46 -30.61
CA ASN A 24 -2.40 17.92 -30.99
C ASN A 24 -2.54 16.44 -30.53
N PRO A 25 -3.54 16.06 -29.73
CA PRO A 25 -3.73 14.69 -29.21
C PRO A 25 -3.99 13.64 -30.30
N LEU A 26 -4.16 14.04 -31.55
CA LEU A 26 -4.41 13.14 -32.69
C LEU A 26 -3.14 12.48 -33.29
N ARG A 27 -1.93 12.76 -32.77
CA ARG A 27 -0.70 12.13 -33.27
C ARG A 27 -0.36 10.78 -32.63
N PHE A 28 -0.91 10.46 -31.48
CA PHE A 28 -0.67 9.16 -30.83
C PHE A 28 -1.49 8.00 -31.42
N PHE A 29 -2.66 8.28 -31.98
CA PHE A 29 -3.47 7.27 -32.68
C PHE A 29 -2.91 6.83 -34.04
N ALA A 30 -2.02 7.62 -34.65
CA ALA A 30 -1.46 7.32 -35.97
C ALA A 30 -0.24 6.38 -35.94
N LEU A 31 0.38 6.13 -34.77
CA LEU A 31 1.54 5.24 -34.64
C LEU A 31 1.16 3.75 -34.46
N ARG A 32 -0.02 3.46 -33.93
CA ARG A 32 -0.53 2.07 -33.84
C ARG A 32 -0.89 1.44 -35.20
N SER A 33 -1.22 2.24 -36.20
CA SER A 33 -1.54 1.74 -37.54
C SER A 33 -0.33 1.53 -38.46
N ALA A 34 0.87 1.94 -38.05
CA ALA A 34 2.08 1.84 -38.86
C ALA A 34 2.90 0.55 -38.65
N PHE A 35 2.61 -0.23 -37.60
CA PHE A 35 3.27 -1.51 -37.31
C PHE A 35 2.25 -2.63 -37.05
N PRO A 36 1.69 -3.24 -38.10
CA PRO A 36 0.69 -4.30 -37.95
C PRO A 36 1.24 -5.65 -37.42
N ASN A 37 2.52 -5.74 -37.07
CA ASN A 37 3.17 -6.94 -36.54
C ASN A 37 4.04 -6.64 -35.31
N TRP A 38 3.57 -5.75 -34.40
CA TRP A 38 4.13 -5.74 -33.05
C TRP A 38 3.68 -7.04 -32.39
N PRO A 39 4.59 -7.93 -31.93
CA PRO A 39 4.16 -9.07 -31.16
C PRO A 39 3.35 -8.54 -29.97
N GLU A 40 2.16 -9.09 -29.76
CA GLU A 40 1.46 -8.97 -28.48
C GLU A 40 2.53 -9.27 -27.43
N ARG A 41 2.83 -8.28 -26.58
CA ARG A 41 3.64 -8.54 -25.38
C ARG A 41 2.84 -9.53 -24.56
N THR A 42 3.11 -10.80 -24.76
CA THR A 42 2.68 -11.85 -23.87
C THR A 42 3.13 -11.41 -22.48
N ALA A 43 2.20 -11.25 -21.57
CA ALA A 43 2.50 -11.15 -20.16
C ALA A 43 3.58 -12.18 -19.86
N MET A 44 4.68 -11.76 -19.23
CA MET A 44 5.75 -12.69 -18.83
C MET A 44 5.05 -13.71 -17.92
N THR A 45 4.68 -14.86 -18.50
CA THR A 45 4.13 -15.93 -17.71
C THR A 45 5.26 -16.45 -16.85
N PHE A 46 5.04 -16.60 -15.55
CA PHE A 46 5.92 -17.17 -14.53
C PHE A 46 6.51 -18.57 -14.87
N ARG A 47 6.51 -18.97 -16.13
CA ARG A 47 6.91 -20.28 -16.61
C ARG A 47 8.30 -20.33 -17.23
N ASP A 48 8.93 -19.19 -17.45
CA ASP A 48 10.25 -19.14 -18.06
C ASP A 48 11.32 -19.36 -16.98
N GLY A 49 12.02 -20.51 -17.08
CA GLY A 49 13.13 -20.89 -16.20
C GLY A 49 12.88 -22.12 -15.32
N THR A 50 11.64 -22.48 -14.99
CA THR A 50 11.32 -23.64 -14.15
C THR A 50 11.00 -24.90 -14.96
N LEU A 51 11.41 -26.09 -14.46
CA LEU A 51 11.03 -27.41 -14.99
C LEU A 51 9.94 -28.11 -14.15
N VAL A 52 9.44 -27.45 -13.12
CA VAL A 52 8.32 -27.94 -12.30
C VAL A 52 7.00 -27.66 -13.02
N ASP A 53 6.12 -28.64 -13.11
CA ASP A 53 4.78 -28.51 -13.69
C ASP A 53 3.81 -27.96 -12.63
N TRP A 54 3.73 -26.63 -12.56
CA TRP A 54 2.98 -25.91 -11.54
C TRP A 54 1.49 -25.87 -11.85
N HIS A 55 0.67 -26.17 -10.84
CA HIS A 55 -0.76 -25.83 -10.81
C HIS A 55 -0.95 -24.40 -10.31
N GLU A 56 -2.00 -23.76 -10.73
CA GLU A 56 -2.50 -22.51 -10.12
C GLU A 56 -3.21 -22.80 -8.81
N TRP A 57 -3.35 -21.79 -7.95
CA TRP A 57 -4.11 -21.91 -6.71
C TRP A 57 -5.59 -22.12 -7.00
N GLY A 58 -6.20 -23.06 -6.31
CA GLY A 58 -7.62 -23.39 -6.48
C GLY A 58 -7.95 -24.75 -5.84
N PRO A 59 -9.19 -25.23 -5.91
CA PRO A 59 -9.60 -26.49 -5.31
C PRO A 59 -8.97 -27.73 -5.99
N ASP A 60 -8.76 -27.70 -7.30
CA ASP A 60 -8.32 -28.84 -8.10
C ASP A 60 -7.00 -29.48 -7.62
N PRO A 61 -5.90 -28.72 -7.35
CA PRO A 61 -4.66 -29.30 -6.85
C PRO A 61 -4.79 -29.90 -5.45
N PHE A 62 -5.62 -29.33 -4.56
CA PHE A 62 -5.88 -29.89 -3.23
C PHE A 62 -6.66 -31.20 -3.32
N GLU A 63 -7.68 -31.30 -4.20
CA GLU A 63 -8.36 -32.56 -4.50
C GLU A 63 -7.43 -33.60 -5.14
N ALA A 64 -6.53 -33.18 -6.01
CA ALA A 64 -5.51 -34.07 -6.59
C ALA A 64 -4.56 -34.59 -5.53
N ALA A 65 -4.15 -33.75 -4.58
CA ALA A 65 -3.30 -34.11 -3.45
C ALA A 65 -3.98 -35.15 -2.53
N ASP A 66 -5.24 -34.92 -2.17
CA ASP A 66 -6.03 -35.87 -1.37
C ASP A 66 -6.17 -37.21 -2.07
N ARG A 67 -6.59 -37.22 -3.36
CA ARG A 67 -6.71 -38.46 -4.15
C ARG A 67 -5.39 -39.23 -4.32
N ALA A 68 -4.28 -38.51 -4.41
CA ALA A 68 -2.96 -39.12 -4.55
C ALA A 68 -2.31 -39.51 -3.21
N GLY A 69 -2.86 -39.04 -2.08
CA GLY A 69 -2.28 -39.18 -0.75
C GLY A 69 -0.93 -38.45 -0.63
N LYS A 70 -0.76 -37.32 -1.31
CA LYS A 70 0.45 -36.50 -1.34
C LYS A 70 0.24 -35.15 -0.65
N PRO A 71 1.29 -34.56 -0.04
CA PRO A 71 1.25 -33.18 0.39
C PRO A 71 1.32 -32.20 -0.80
N VAL A 72 0.88 -30.97 -0.60
CA VAL A 72 1.01 -29.86 -1.54
C VAL A 72 2.34 -29.14 -1.27
N LEU A 73 3.09 -28.79 -2.33
CA LEU A 73 4.20 -27.85 -2.28
C LEU A 73 3.70 -26.55 -2.89
N CYS A 74 3.58 -25.51 -2.08
CA CYS A 74 3.12 -24.21 -2.53
C CYS A 74 4.28 -23.21 -2.58
N SER A 75 4.49 -22.58 -3.75
CA SER A 75 5.51 -21.55 -3.98
C SER A 75 4.80 -20.20 -4.11
N LEU A 76 5.00 -19.31 -3.13
CA LEU A 76 4.53 -17.92 -3.17
C LEU A 76 5.59 -17.06 -3.84
N THR A 77 5.20 -16.34 -4.88
CA THR A 77 6.09 -15.58 -5.75
C THR A 77 5.43 -14.28 -6.20
N ALA A 78 6.22 -13.35 -6.74
CA ALA A 78 5.71 -12.10 -7.32
C ALA A 78 6.53 -11.70 -8.56
N PRO A 79 5.94 -10.96 -9.53
CA PRO A 79 6.63 -10.48 -10.73
C PRO A 79 7.83 -9.57 -10.43
N TRP A 80 7.77 -8.79 -9.36
CA TRP A 80 8.81 -7.87 -8.93
C TRP A 80 9.96 -8.53 -8.13
N CYS A 81 9.79 -9.78 -7.69
CA CYS A 81 10.67 -10.44 -6.73
C CYS A 81 11.91 -11.05 -7.39
N GLU A 82 13.05 -10.38 -7.36
CA GLU A 82 14.33 -10.85 -7.92
C GLU A 82 14.74 -12.24 -7.37
N TRP A 83 14.60 -12.45 -6.05
CA TRP A 83 14.94 -13.75 -5.42
C TRP A 83 14.01 -14.89 -5.84
N CYS A 84 12.76 -14.56 -6.24
CA CYS A 84 11.85 -15.56 -6.80
C CYS A 84 12.33 -16.03 -8.17
N HIS A 85 12.73 -15.11 -9.04
CA HIS A 85 13.29 -15.41 -10.36
C HIS A 85 14.58 -16.21 -10.23
N ARG A 86 15.45 -15.82 -9.30
CA ARG A 86 16.68 -16.56 -9.01
C ARG A 86 16.42 -18.01 -8.55
N MET A 87 15.39 -18.21 -7.72
CA MET A 87 15.01 -19.55 -7.28
C MET A 87 14.46 -20.40 -8.43
N ASP A 88 13.77 -19.81 -9.40
CA ASP A 88 13.33 -20.46 -10.62
C ASP A 88 14.51 -20.93 -11.47
N GLU A 89 15.50 -20.06 -11.68
CA GLU A 89 16.68 -20.34 -12.51
C GLU A 89 17.65 -21.32 -11.86
N GLU A 90 17.89 -21.23 -10.55
CA GLU A 90 18.93 -22.00 -9.85
C GLU A 90 18.40 -23.29 -9.20
N THR A 91 17.13 -23.29 -8.75
CA THR A 91 16.55 -24.40 -7.96
C THR A 91 15.52 -25.18 -8.76
N TYR A 92 14.46 -24.53 -9.22
CA TYR A 92 13.35 -25.20 -9.92
C TYR A 92 13.68 -25.60 -11.38
N SER A 93 14.81 -25.15 -11.90
CA SER A 93 15.35 -25.57 -13.20
C SER A 93 16.15 -26.89 -13.15
N ASP A 94 16.44 -27.44 -11.96
CA ASP A 94 17.14 -28.76 -11.86
C ASP A 94 16.19 -29.92 -12.22
N PRO A 95 16.51 -30.72 -13.28
CA PRO A 95 15.59 -31.76 -13.73
C PRO A 95 15.32 -32.87 -12.70
N LYS A 96 16.28 -33.14 -11.81
CA LYS A 96 16.11 -34.17 -10.78
C LYS A 96 15.24 -33.68 -9.65
N LEU A 97 15.38 -32.39 -9.29
CA LEU A 97 14.55 -31.77 -8.29
C LEU A 97 13.11 -31.67 -8.80
N ALA A 98 12.89 -31.17 -10.02
CA ALA A 98 11.56 -31.06 -10.62
C ALA A 98 10.86 -32.44 -10.69
N ALA A 99 11.55 -33.48 -11.09
CA ALA A 99 11.01 -34.84 -11.08
C ALA A 99 10.66 -35.31 -9.65
N ASN A 100 11.55 -35.09 -8.65
CA ASN A 100 11.27 -35.44 -7.26
C ASN A 100 10.06 -34.70 -6.69
N ILE A 101 9.90 -33.40 -7.03
CA ILE A 101 8.73 -32.61 -6.65
C ILE A 101 7.45 -33.24 -7.23
N GLY A 102 7.38 -33.48 -8.54
CA GLY A 102 6.21 -34.07 -9.19
C GLY A 102 5.88 -35.49 -8.73
N ASP A 103 6.91 -36.29 -8.37
CA ASP A 103 6.71 -37.64 -7.86
C ASP A 103 6.15 -37.67 -6.43
N SER A 104 6.51 -36.71 -5.59
CA SER A 104 6.24 -36.76 -4.15
C SER A 104 5.22 -35.71 -3.65
N PHE A 105 4.97 -34.65 -4.40
CA PHE A 105 4.11 -33.53 -4.04
C PHE A 105 3.16 -33.16 -5.19
N VAL A 106 2.14 -32.38 -4.89
CA VAL A 106 1.37 -31.62 -5.88
C VAL A 106 1.89 -30.17 -5.82
N PRO A 107 2.62 -29.71 -6.86
CA PRO A 107 3.20 -28.37 -6.85
C PRO A 107 2.17 -27.31 -7.24
N VAL A 108 2.04 -26.28 -6.41
CA VAL A 108 1.17 -25.12 -6.64
C VAL A 108 2.02 -23.85 -6.63
N ARG A 109 1.78 -22.95 -7.58
CA ARG A 109 2.41 -21.63 -7.63
C ARG A 109 1.37 -20.54 -7.44
N VAL A 110 1.71 -19.55 -6.66
CA VAL A 110 0.82 -18.43 -6.31
C VAL A 110 1.50 -17.11 -6.57
N ASP A 111 0.88 -16.27 -7.38
CA ASP A 111 1.18 -14.86 -7.45
C ASP A 111 0.54 -14.17 -6.24
N ILE A 112 1.38 -13.63 -5.35
CA ILE A 112 0.94 -13.04 -4.08
C ILE A 112 0.21 -11.70 -4.25
N ASP A 113 0.47 -10.99 -5.35
CA ASP A 113 -0.21 -9.73 -5.64
C ASP A 113 -1.63 -9.98 -6.14
N ARG A 114 -1.85 -11.07 -6.88
CA ARG A 114 -3.18 -11.50 -7.34
C ARG A 114 -3.95 -12.34 -6.33
N ASN A 115 -3.26 -12.89 -5.32
CA ASN A 115 -3.86 -13.76 -4.30
C ASN A 115 -3.47 -13.30 -2.89
N PRO A 116 -3.87 -12.10 -2.46
CA PRO A 116 -3.42 -11.53 -1.19
C PRO A 116 -3.87 -12.35 0.01
N ARG A 117 -5.05 -13.00 -0.02
CA ARG A 117 -5.51 -13.86 1.06
C ARG A 117 -4.65 -15.11 1.26
N VAL A 118 -4.11 -15.67 0.16
CA VAL A 118 -3.15 -16.78 0.23
C VAL A 118 -1.84 -16.30 0.83
N ARG A 119 -1.36 -15.14 0.40
CA ARG A 119 -0.17 -14.48 0.98
C ARG A 119 -0.30 -14.34 2.50
N GLU A 120 -1.40 -13.78 2.99
CA GLU A 120 -1.61 -13.52 4.42
C GLU A 120 -1.62 -14.80 5.26
N ARG A 121 -2.04 -15.93 4.70
CA ARG A 121 -2.13 -17.20 5.43
C ARG A 121 -0.85 -18.02 5.42
N TYR A 122 -0.02 -17.88 4.38
CA TYR A 122 1.07 -18.81 4.11
C TYR A 122 2.45 -18.17 3.99
N ASN A 123 2.57 -16.85 4.15
CA ASN A 123 3.86 -16.16 4.16
C ASN A 123 4.74 -16.62 5.34
N MET A 124 6.00 -16.98 5.04
CA MET A 124 6.99 -17.41 6.03
C MET A 124 8.00 -16.33 6.40
N GLY A 125 7.64 -15.04 6.21
CA GLY A 125 8.46 -13.89 6.60
C GLY A 125 9.25 -13.26 5.46
N GLY A 126 8.93 -13.55 4.21
CA GLY A 126 9.56 -12.94 3.02
C GLY A 126 9.34 -13.74 1.75
N PHE A 127 9.77 -13.18 0.62
CA PHE A 127 9.61 -13.82 -0.69
C PHE A 127 10.97 -14.08 -1.35
N PRO A 128 11.09 -15.23 -2.10
CA PRO A 128 10.09 -16.29 -2.24
C PRO A 128 9.76 -16.98 -0.92
N THR A 129 8.53 -17.48 -0.78
CA THR A 129 8.14 -18.42 0.28
C THR A 129 7.83 -19.78 -0.34
N THR A 130 8.40 -20.85 0.21
CA THR A 130 7.99 -22.21 -0.08
C THR A 130 7.33 -22.81 1.15
N VAL A 131 6.05 -23.19 1.04
CA VAL A 131 5.30 -23.81 2.12
C VAL A 131 4.77 -25.18 1.70
N PHE A 132 4.80 -26.13 2.62
CA PHE A 132 4.29 -27.48 2.43
C PHE A 132 2.99 -27.62 3.20
N LEU A 133 1.94 -28.12 2.53
CA LEU A 133 0.59 -28.16 3.08
C LEU A 133 0.03 -29.57 3.04
N THR A 134 -0.89 -29.86 3.94
CA THR A 134 -1.78 -31.02 3.81
C THR A 134 -2.80 -30.77 2.68
N PRO A 135 -3.54 -31.79 2.21
CA PRO A 135 -4.68 -31.59 1.30
C PRO A 135 -5.78 -30.69 1.86
N ASP A 136 -5.88 -30.55 3.19
CA ASP A 136 -6.80 -29.63 3.87
C ASP A 136 -6.21 -28.21 4.03
N GLY A 137 -4.99 -27.96 3.50
CA GLY A 137 -4.32 -26.66 3.57
C GLY A 137 -3.57 -26.35 4.86
N GLU A 138 -3.51 -27.29 5.82
CA GLU A 138 -2.75 -27.08 7.06
C GLU A 138 -1.25 -27.10 6.80
N VAL A 139 -0.49 -26.24 7.50
CA VAL A 139 0.94 -26.06 7.31
C VAL A 139 1.74 -27.21 7.91
N LEU A 140 2.52 -27.91 7.09
CA LEU A 140 3.48 -28.95 7.50
C LEU A 140 4.85 -28.35 7.82
N SER A 141 5.34 -27.46 6.98
CA SER A 141 6.64 -26.79 7.07
C SER A 141 6.68 -25.60 6.11
N GLY A 142 7.62 -24.69 6.30
CA GLY A 142 7.83 -23.59 5.37
C GLY A 142 9.21 -22.96 5.53
N ALA A 143 9.66 -22.29 4.48
CA ALA A 143 10.91 -21.55 4.43
C ALA A 143 10.79 -20.42 3.41
N THR A 144 11.68 -19.44 3.51
CA THR A 144 11.89 -18.43 2.47
C THR A 144 12.76 -19.00 1.35
N TYR A 145 13.68 -18.24 0.78
CA TYR A 145 14.57 -18.72 -0.29
C TYR A 145 15.27 -20.05 0.05
N LEU A 146 15.21 -21.00 -0.86
CA LEU A 146 15.88 -22.31 -0.76
C LEU A 146 16.72 -22.56 -2.01
N GLY A 147 18.03 -22.54 -1.86
CA GLY A 147 18.92 -23.05 -2.91
C GLY A 147 18.78 -24.57 -3.09
N LEU A 148 19.33 -25.12 -4.17
CA LEU A 148 19.14 -26.52 -4.61
C LEU A 148 19.34 -27.56 -3.50
N ASP A 149 20.42 -27.46 -2.72
CA ASP A 149 20.72 -28.44 -1.66
C ASP A 149 19.80 -28.26 -0.44
N GLY A 150 19.45 -27.03 -0.09
CA GLY A 150 18.47 -26.74 0.95
C GLY A 150 17.08 -27.28 0.60
N MET A 151 16.64 -27.08 -0.63
CA MET A 151 15.36 -27.61 -1.12
C MET A 151 15.34 -29.14 -1.04
N ARG A 152 16.38 -29.83 -1.49
CA ARG A 152 16.46 -31.30 -1.40
C ARG A 152 16.31 -31.79 0.05
N GLN A 153 17.00 -31.17 0.99
CA GLN A 153 16.91 -31.51 2.42
C GLN A 153 15.50 -31.31 2.99
N VAL A 154 14.86 -30.20 2.64
CA VAL A 154 13.49 -29.90 3.10
C VAL A 154 12.50 -30.89 2.49
N LEU A 155 12.58 -31.19 1.18
CA LEU A 155 11.73 -32.20 0.54
C LEU A 155 11.85 -33.58 1.21
N ASP A 156 13.05 -34.04 1.52
CA ASP A 156 13.29 -35.33 2.20
C ASP A 156 12.68 -35.31 3.62
N SER A 157 12.88 -34.22 4.39
CA SER A 157 12.34 -34.09 5.75
C SER A 157 10.81 -34.05 5.77
N VAL A 158 10.19 -33.31 4.84
CA VAL A 158 8.72 -33.23 4.75
C VAL A 158 8.14 -34.58 4.35
N ARG A 159 8.77 -35.28 3.40
CA ARG A 159 8.34 -36.62 2.98
C ARG A 159 8.42 -37.63 4.13
N GLU A 160 9.53 -37.65 4.89
CA GLU A 160 9.67 -38.53 6.07
C GLU A 160 8.60 -38.22 7.11
N SER A 161 8.30 -36.97 7.36
CA SER A 161 7.23 -36.56 8.29
C SER A 161 5.84 -36.97 7.77
N TRP A 162 5.58 -36.80 6.48
CA TRP A 162 4.35 -37.19 5.81
C TRP A 162 4.12 -38.69 5.85
N ASP A 163 5.14 -39.50 5.51
CA ASP A 163 5.09 -40.95 5.56
C ASP A 163 4.83 -41.49 6.98
N ALA A 164 5.34 -40.79 8.00
CA ALA A 164 5.18 -41.19 9.39
C ALA A 164 3.83 -40.79 10.01
N LYS A 165 3.28 -39.62 9.65
CA LYS A 165 2.14 -38.98 10.35
C LYS A 165 0.96 -38.64 9.44
N GLY A 166 1.17 -38.57 8.11
CA GLY A 166 0.15 -38.10 7.17
C GLY A 166 -0.36 -36.69 7.50
N ALA A 167 -1.61 -36.44 7.23
CA ALA A 167 -2.26 -35.14 7.50
C ALA A 167 -2.21 -34.69 8.98
N THR A 168 -2.02 -35.63 9.94
CA THR A 168 -1.92 -35.25 11.36
C THR A 168 -0.63 -34.47 11.71
N ALA A 169 0.31 -34.33 10.78
CA ALA A 169 1.47 -33.49 10.93
C ALA A 169 1.17 -32.00 10.67
N GLY A 170 0.02 -31.69 10.08
CA GLY A 170 -0.41 -30.34 9.76
C GLY A 170 -0.72 -29.50 11.00
N SER A 171 -0.59 -28.20 10.86
CA SER A 171 -0.94 -27.22 11.89
C SER A 171 -1.62 -25.99 11.26
N VAL A 172 -2.59 -25.43 11.98
CA VAL A 172 -3.26 -24.19 11.59
C VAL A 172 -2.52 -23.03 12.25
N PRO A 173 -2.13 -21.96 11.50
CA PRO A 173 -1.57 -20.76 12.08
C PRO A 173 -2.47 -20.18 13.17
N ARG A 174 -1.87 -19.64 14.24
CA ARG A 174 -2.62 -19.15 15.41
C ARG A 174 -3.66 -18.10 15.04
N ALA A 175 -3.36 -17.20 14.11
CA ALA A 175 -4.27 -16.16 13.65
C ALA A 175 -5.58 -16.72 13.05
N LEU A 176 -5.54 -17.97 12.55
CA LEU A 176 -6.68 -18.69 11.95
C LEU A 176 -7.32 -19.73 12.89
N ALA A 177 -6.85 -19.83 14.13
CA ALA A 177 -7.34 -20.82 15.10
C ALA A 177 -8.71 -20.48 15.70
N GLY A 178 -9.31 -19.34 15.34
CA GLY A 178 -10.62 -18.91 15.84
C GLY A 178 -10.59 -18.46 17.29
N GLU A 179 -9.45 -18.00 17.81
CA GLU A 179 -9.37 -17.36 19.13
C GLU A 179 -10.18 -16.05 19.12
N ALA A 180 -10.88 -15.76 20.23
CA ALA A 180 -11.57 -14.48 20.40
C ALA A 180 -10.57 -13.32 20.34
N LEU A 181 -10.96 -12.24 19.68
CA LEU A 181 -10.16 -11.03 19.63
C LEU A 181 -10.04 -10.38 21.01
N PRO A 182 -8.92 -9.70 21.28
CA PRO A 182 -8.71 -8.97 22.54
C PRO A 182 -9.48 -7.64 22.51
N SER A 183 -10.82 -7.71 22.51
CA SER A 183 -11.68 -6.53 22.47
C SER A 183 -11.54 -5.68 23.74
N GLY A 184 -11.77 -4.37 23.59
CA GLY A 184 -11.69 -3.40 24.68
C GLY A 184 -12.32 -2.07 24.29
N GLU A 185 -12.19 -1.07 25.14
CA GLU A 185 -12.63 0.29 24.86
C GLU A 185 -11.52 1.07 24.12
N VAL A 186 -11.89 1.86 23.10
CA VAL A 186 -10.98 2.78 22.44
C VAL A 186 -10.77 4.00 23.33
N THR A 187 -9.58 4.12 23.90
CA THR A 187 -9.24 5.17 24.88
C THR A 187 -7.98 5.95 24.44
N ALA A 188 -7.74 7.09 25.08
CA ALA A 188 -6.55 7.89 24.91
C ALA A 188 -5.24 7.13 25.26
N ASP A 189 -5.33 6.07 26.07
CA ASP A 189 -4.15 5.29 26.48
C ASP A 189 -3.51 4.55 25.30
N ILE A 190 -4.30 4.21 24.24
CA ILE A 190 -3.80 3.55 23.02
C ILE A 190 -2.83 4.48 22.29
N GLU A 191 -3.22 5.75 22.09
CA GLU A 191 -2.37 6.75 21.47
C GLU A 191 -1.12 7.03 22.32
N ALA A 192 -1.30 7.23 23.64
CA ALA A 192 -0.21 7.49 24.57
C ALA A 192 0.83 6.35 24.59
N HIS A 193 0.37 5.09 24.62
CA HIS A 193 1.24 3.93 24.52
C HIS A 193 2.05 3.92 23.22
N MET A 194 1.40 4.19 22.08
CA MET A 194 2.09 4.18 20.78
C MET A 194 3.13 5.30 20.67
N VAL A 195 2.86 6.49 21.24
CA VAL A 195 3.87 7.56 21.32
C VAL A 195 5.12 7.08 22.10
N GLU A 196 4.92 6.33 23.19
CA GLU A 196 6.04 5.72 23.93
C GLU A 196 6.77 4.67 23.08
N GLN A 197 6.06 3.82 22.32
CA GLN A 197 6.67 2.82 21.43
C GLN A 197 7.47 3.48 20.30
N VAL A 198 6.94 4.52 19.67
CA VAL A 198 7.65 5.32 18.64
C VAL A 198 8.96 5.86 19.19
N ALA A 199 8.95 6.39 20.40
CA ALA A 199 10.16 6.91 21.04
C ALA A 199 11.13 5.78 21.43
N ALA A 200 10.65 4.67 21.97
CA ALA A 200 11.46 3.58 22.49
C ALA A 200 12.15 2.74 21.40
N ALA A 201 11.46 2.53 20.26
CA ALA A 201 11.97 1.75 19.14
C ALA A 201 12.85 2.55 18.15
N PHE A 202 12.92 3.88 18.31
CA PHE A 202 13.64 4.76 17.38
C PHE A 202 15.16 4.52 17.41
N ASP A 203 15.75 4.47 16.23
CA ASP A 203 17.20 4.34 16.05
C ASP A 203 17.85 5.72 16.03
N GLU A 204 18.43 6.12 17.17
CA GLU A 204 19.08 7.43 17.33
C GLU A 204 20.35 7.61 16.47
N GLU A 205 20.94 6.54 15.96
CA GLU A 205 22.16 6.60 15.13
C GLU A 205 21.84 6.73 13.64
N PHE A 206 20.88 5.93 13.13
CA PHE A 206 20.60 5.81 11.70
C PHE A 206 19.23 6.34 11.28
N GLY A 207 18.38 6.75 12.21
CA GLY A 207 16.98 7.09 11.94
C GLY A 207 16.12 5.86 11.66
N GLY A 208 14.80 6.07 11.59
CA GLY A 208 13.83 4.99 11.47
C GLY A 208 13.70 4.14 12.73
N TRP A 209 12.95 3.08 12.65
CA TRP A 209 12.65 2.22 13.80
C TRP A 209 13.29 0.84 13.65
N GLY A 210 13.59 0.22 14.80
CA GLY A 210 14.21 -1.09 14.86
C GLY A 210 15.73 -1.09 14.62
N THR A 211 16.36 -2.22 14.94
CA THR A 211 17.84 -2.42 14.91
C THR A 211 18.31 -3.45 13.88
N GLY A 212 17.39 -3.97 13.06
CA GLY A 212 17.64 -4.91 11.97
C GLY A 212 17.50 -4.26 10.60
N ALA A 213 16.81 -4.96 9.69
CA ALA A 213 16.38 -4.40 8.42
C ALA A 213 15.54 -3.14 8.64
N LYS A 214 15.65 -2.18 7.73
CA LYS A 214 14.98 -0.89 7.80
C LYS A 214 13.85 -0.82 6.79
N PHE A 215 12.63 -0.79 7.30
CA PHE A 215 11.42 -0.52 6.54
C PHE A 215 11.02 0.95 6.73
N PRO A 216 10.48 1.60 5.69
CA PRO A 216 10.05 3.00 5.79
C PRO A 216 8.96 3.25 6.83
N LEU A 217 8.03 2.33 7.00
CA LEU A 217 6.85 2.41 7.89
C LEU A 217 6.05 3.72 7.69
N PRO A 218 5.46 3.98 6.51
CA PRO A 218 4.85 5.27 6.18
C PRO A 218 3.75 5.70 7.17
N ARG A 219 2.88 4.78 7.60
CA ARG A 219 1.82 5.08 8.58
C ARG A 219 2.37 5.42 9.97
N THR A 220 3.54 4.88 10.32
CA THR A 220 4.26 5.25 11.55
C THR A 220 4.88 6.64 11.42
N ILE A 221 5.41 6.98 10.24
CA ILE A 221 5.89 8.35 9.94
C ILE A 221 4.73 9.34 10.07
N GLU A 222 3.57 9.07 9.45
CA GLU A 222 2.38 9.92 9.53
C GLU A 222 1.92 10.10 10.98
N PHE A 223 1.80 9.02 11.75
CA PHE A 223 1.47 9.08 13.17
C PHE A 223 2.45 9.96 13.96
N ALA A 224 3.76 9.78 13.73
CA ALA A 224 4.81 10.52 14.42
C ALA A 224 4.88 12.01 13.97
N LEU A 225 4.60 12.36 12.71
CA LEU A 225 4.59 13.75 12.24
C LEU A 225 3.69 14.65 13.08
N LYS A 226 2.57 14.14 13.56
CA LYS A 226 1.64 14.88 14.42
C LYS A 226 2.07 14.87 15.90
N ARG A 227 2.73 13.80 16.39
CA ARG A 227 2.97 13.51 17.83
C ARG A 227 4.42 13.58 18.26
N ASP A 228 5.37 13.24 17.38
CA ASP A 228 6.82 13.26 17.59
C ASP A 228 7.56 13.64 16.30
N ARG A 229 7.37 14.91 15.91
CA ARG A 229 7.85 15.42 14.61
C ARG A 229 9.36 15.27 14.41
N GLU A 230 10.15 15.37 15.48
CA GLU A 230 11.61 15.25 15.39
C GLU A 230 12.02 13.87 14.87
N ARG A 231 11.44 12.80 15.42
CA ARG A 231 11.76 11.43 14.97
C ARG A 231 11.19 11.14 13.59
N ALA A 232 10.00 11.65 13.29
CA ALA A 232 9.40 11.53 11.96
C ALA A 232 10.26 12.17 10.87
N THR A 233 10.73 13.40 11.06
CA THR A 233 11.58 14.12 10.08
C THR A 233 12.93 13.43 9.89
N ARG A 234 13.57 12.97 10.96
CA ARG A 234 14.80 12.17 10.86
C ARG A 234 14.60 10.85 10.10
N THR A 235 13.42 10.25 10.21
CA THR A 235 13.09 9.04 9.43
C THR A 235 12.86 9.40 7.96
N LEU A 236 12.12 10.47 7.65
CA LEU A 236 11.96 10.95 6.26
C LEU A 236 13.31 11.25 5.60
N GLU A 237 14.22 11.92 6.31
CA GLU A 237 15.58 12.19 5.82
C GLU A 237 16.36 10.89 5.53
N ALA A 238 16.26 9.88 6.41
CA ALA A 238 16.91 8.59 6.20
C ALA A 238 16.31 7.83 5.01
N VAL A 239 14.98 7.79 4.89
CA VAL A 239 14.26 7.17 3.76
C VAL A 239 14.63 7.87 2.44
N GLN A 240 14.61 9.20 2.40
CA GLN A 240 14.99 9.98 1.22
C GLN A 240 16.45 9.72 0.82
N THR A 241 17.36 9.67 1.79
CA THR A 241 18.79 9.49 1.52
C THR A 241 19.12 8.12 0.96
N HIS A 242 18.42 7.07 1.42
CA HIS A 242 18.82 5.69 1.19
C HIS A 242 17.91 4.90 0.26
N LEU A 243 16.62 5.27 0.19
CA LEU A 243 15.63 4.53 -0.60
C LEU A 243 15.04 5.32 -1.78
N TYR A 244 15.23 6.64 -1.86
CA TYR A 244 14.73 7.43 -2.99
C TYR A 244 15.64 7.28 -4.21
N ASP A 245 15.05 6.94 -5.34
CA ASP A 245 15.74 6.92 -6.64
C ASP A 245 15.79 8.33 -7.23
N THR A 246 16.93 8.98 -7.13
CA THR A 246 17.13 10.37 -7.58
C THR A 246 17.13 10.53 -9.09
N TYR A 247 17.13 9.43 -9.86
CA TYR A 247 17.16 9.49 -11.33
C TYR A 247 15.77 9.22 -11.94
N ASP A 248 15.16 8.06 -11.61
CA ASP A 248 13.85 7.68 -12.15
C ASP A 248 12.68 8.11 -11.26
N GLY A 249 12.95 8.66 -10.08
CA GLY A 249 11.94 8.95 -9.07
C GLY A 249 11.40 7.71 -8.37
N GLY A 250 10.52 7.92 -7.39
CA GLY A 250 9.97 6.85 -6.57
C GLY A 250 10.96 6.25 -5.57
N PHE A 251 10.48 5.31 -4.77
CA PHE A 251 11.22 4.72 -3.67
C PHE A 251 11.43 3.22 -3.85
N TYR A 252 12.60 2.76 -3.48
CA TYR A 252 12.92 1.36 -3.25
C TYR A 252 12.21 0.86 -2.00
N ARG A 253 12.00 -0.44 -1.93
CA ARG A 253 11.13 -1.06 -0.95
C ARG A 253 11.62 -0.95 0.50
N PHE A 254 12.82 -1.46 0.82
CA PHE A 254 13.42 -1.46 2.16
C PHE A 254 14.93 -1.71 2.07
N ALA A 255 15.64 -1.60 3.20
CA ALA A 255 17.05 -1.92 3.29
C ALA A 255 17.31 -3.10 4.24
N GLU A 256 18.25 -4.00 3.88
CA GLU A 256 18.49 -5.23 4.63
C GLU A 256 19.13 -5.02 5.99
N ASN A 257 19.80 -3.89 6.19
CA ASN A 257 20.55 -3.68 7.41
C ASN A 257 20.24 -2.36 8.12
N ARG A 258 20.62 -2.28 9.39
CA ARG A 258 20.36 -1.15 10.29
C ARG A 258 20.82 0.20 9.75
N SER A 259 21.90 0.24 8.97
CA SER A 259 22.44 1.48 8.39
C SER A 259 21.80 1.88 7.06
N TRP A 260 20.66 1.31 6.70
CA TRP A 260 19.98 1.50 5.43
C TRP A 260 20.77 1.05 4.20
N GLY A 261 21.76 0.17 4.37
CA GLY A 261 22.51 -0.41 3.26
C GLY A 261 21.79 -1.57 2.60
N GLU A 262 22.21 -1.90 1.37
CA GLU A 262 21.67 -3.00 0.57
C GLU A 262 20.15 -2.87 0.35
N PRO A 263 19.68 -1.80 -0.32
CA PRO A 263 18.26 -1.61 -0.59
C PRO A 263 17.73 -2.66 -1.57
N HIS A 264 16.55 -3.17 -1.29
CA HIS A 264 15.72 -3.92 -2.21
C HIS A 264 15.09 -2.96 -3.19
N ARG A 265 15.47 -3.07 -4.47
CA ARG A 265 15.25 -2.04 -5.49
C ARG A 265 13.97 -2.20 -6.30
N GLU A 266 13.15 -3.18 -5.99
CA GLU A 266 11.79 -3.23 -6.51
C GLU A 266 11.01 -1.99 -6.04
N LYS A 267 10.11 -1.48 -6.90
CA LYS A 267 9.23 -0.35 -6.62
C LYS A 267 7.79 -0.82 -6.73
N LEU A 268 7.10 -0.89 -5.60
CA LEU A 268 5.69 -1.27 -5.52
C LEU A 268 4.82 -0.03 -5.51
N THR A 269 3.70 -0.04 -6.20
CA THR A 269 2.82 1.13 -6.33
C THR A 269 2.17 1.50 -5.01
N ASP A 270 1.76 0.53 -4.18
CA ASP A 270 1.21 0.77 -2.85
C ASP A 270 2.25 1.39 -1.88
N GLU A 271 3.49 0.90 -1.87
CA GLU A 271 4.55 1.45 -1.04
C GLU A 271 4.95 2.87 -1.48
N ASN A 272 5.01 3.11 -2.80
CA ASN A 272 5.28 4.45 -3.34
C ASN A 272 4.13 5.43 -3.06
N ALA A 273 2.87 4.98 -3.16
CA ALA A 273 1.71 5.78 -2.77
C ALA A 273 1.74 6.14 -1.27
N ALA A 274 2.04 5.18 -0.41
CA ALA A 274 2.14 5.41 1.03
C ALA A 274 3.29 6.37 1.38
N LEU A 275 4.44 6.27 0.70
CA LEU A 275 5.56 7.20 0.89
C LEU A 275 5.26 8.59 0.31
N LEU A 276 4.58 8.69 -0.84
CA LEU A 276 4.09 9.97 -1.37
C LEU A 276 3.21 10.69 -0.34
N ARG A 277 2.30 9.99 0.34
CA ARG A 277 1.50 10.56 1.44
C ARG A 277 2.36 11.05 2.60
N ALA A 278 3.30 10.20 3.05
CA ALA A 278 4.17 10.53 4.18
C ALA A 278 5.06 11.76 3.90
N PHE A 279 5.66 11.85 2.70
CA PHE A 279 6.46 13.01 2.29
C PHE A 279 5.60 14.26 2.07
N THR A 280 4.40 14.13 1.50
CA THR A 280 3.43 15.22 1.40
C THR A 280 3.04 15.75 2.78
N ALA A 281 2.76 14.86 3.74
CA ALA A 281 2.50 15.26 5.13
C ALA A 281 3.74 15.90 5.75
N GLY A 282 4.94 15.37 5.52
CA GLY A 282 6.19 15.98 5.95
C GLY A 282 6.34 17.43 5.48
N TYR A 283 6.10 17.68 4.21
CA TYR A 283 6.08 19.03 3.63
C TYR A 283 4.99 19.91 4.25
N LEU A 284 3.78 19.39 4.40
CA LEU A 284 2.67 20.10 5.03
C LEU A 284 2.98 20.60 6.45
N TYR A 285 3.69 19.77 7.25
CA TYR A 285 4.04 20.11 8.65
C TYR A 285 5.27 21.00 8.79
N THR A 286 6.21 20.95 7.85
CA THR A 286 7.54 21.56 8.00
C THR A 286 7.82 22.67 7.00
N GLY A 287 7.22 22.63 5.81
CA GLY A 287 7.60 23.49 4.68
C GLY A 287 8.97 23.16 4.09
N GLU A 288 9.55 21.98 4.38
CA GLU A 288 10.87 21.58 3.87
C GLU A 288 10.78 21.16 2.41
N GLU A 289 11.39 21.94 1.51
CA GLU A 289 11.33 21.74 0.05
C GLU A 289 11.87 20.37 -0.38
N SER A 290 12.84 19.81 0.33
CA SER A 290 13.37 18.48 -0.01
C SER A 290 12.31 17.38 0.07
N TYR A 291 11.33 17.51 0.97
CA TYR A 291 10.20 16.58 1.04
C TYR A 291 9.22 16.79 -0.12
N HIS A 292 9.02 18.04 -0.53
CA HIS A 292 8.24 18.36 -1.73
C HIS A 292 8.89 17.72 -2.97
N ASP A 293 10.20 17.91 -3.16
CA ASP A 293 10.95 17.41 -4.32
C ASP A 293 10.88 15.87 -4.39
N ALA A 294 11.00 15.18 -3.26
CA ALA A 294 10.86 13.72 -3.21
C ALA A 294 9.43 13.25 -3.53
N ALA A 295 8.42 13.98 -3.02
CA ALA A 295 7.03 13.71 -3.33
C ALA A 295 6.72 13.96 -4.82
N GLU A 296 7.16 15.09 -5.39
CA GLU A 296 6.99 15.42 -6.80
C GLU A 296 7.65 14.39 -7.72
N GLY A 297 8.90 13.99 -7.43
CA GLY A 297 9.56 12.93 -8.19
C GLY A 297 8.88 11.57 -8.07
N THR A 298 8.16 11.31 -6.96
CA THR A 298 7.33 10.10 -6.83
C THR A 298 6.04 10.23 -7.66
N VAL A 299 5.43 11.42 -7.74
CA VAL A 299 4.32 11.70 -8.66
C VAL A 299 4.78 11.47 -10.10
N ASP A 300 5.96 11.97 -10.48
CA ASP A 300 6.52 11.77 -11.82
C ASP A 300 6.72 10.27 -12.12
N TYR A 301 7.28 9.50 -11.19
CA TYR A 301 7.40 8.05 -11.33
C TYR A 301 6.05 7.37 -11.55
N LEU A 302 5.07 7.65 -10.70
CA LEU A 302 3.73 7.06 -10.79
C LEU A 302 3.05 7.42 -12.13
N THR A 303 3.16 8.66 -12.59
CA THR A 303 2.45 9.17 -13.77
C THR A 303 3.17 8.94 -15.10
N THR A 304 4.42 8.44 -15.07
CA THR A 304 5.20 8.09 -16.26
C THR A 304 5.48 6.60 -16.33
N THR A 305 6.22 6.05 -15.37
CA THR A 305 6.68 4.66 -15.38
C THR A 305 5.57 3.68 -15.00
N ALA A 306 4.81 3.98 -13.95
CA ALA A 306 3.73 3.12 -13.47
C ALA A 306 2.38 3.37 -14.16
N TRP A 307 2.25 4.38 -15.01
CA TRP A 307 1.00 4.71 -15.68
C TRP A 307 0.77 3.85 -16.93
N THR A 308 -0.31 3.06 -16.95
CA THR A 308 -0.66 2.16 -18.05
C THR A 308 -1.45 2.84 -19.19
N GLY A 309 -1.88 4.10 -18.97
CA GLY A 309 -2.76 4.85 -19.86
C GLY A 309 -4.14 5.15 -19.26
N GLU A 310 -4.63 4.33 -18.36
CA GLU A 310 -5.93 4.48 -17.69
C GLU A 310 -5.86 4.24 -16.17
N SER A 311 -4.86 3.50 -15.70
CA SER A 311 -4.67 3.09 -14.30
C SER A 311 -3.20 3.02 -13.95
N PHE A 312 -2.88 2.70 -12.70
CA PHE A 312 -1.51 2.44 -12.25
C PHE A 312 -1.21 0.95 -12.25
N ALA A 313 -0.04 0.60 -12.79
CA ALA A 313 0.57 -0.72 -12.74
C ALA A 313 0.81 -1.18 -11.30
N ALA A 314 0.89 -2.48 -11.10
CA ALA A 314 1.10 -3.06 -9.77
C ALA A 314 2.51 -2.76 -9.21
N SER A 315 3.55 -2.92 -10.04
CA SER A 315 4.94 -2.83 -9.56
C SER A 315 5.95 -2.69 -10.69
N GLN A 316 7.18 -2.33 -10.33
CA GLN A 316 8.36 -2.45 -11.17
C GLN A 316 9.40 -3.35 -10.50
N ALA A 317 9.95 -4.30 -11.24
CA ALA A 317 10.86 -5.31 -10.73
C ALA A 317 12.21 -4.72 -10.26
N GLY A 318 12.80 -5.34 -9.25
CA GLY A 318 14.19 -5.11 -8.85
C GLY A 318 15.15 -5.59 -9.93
N SER A 319 16.24 -4.85 -10.14
CA SER A 319 17.22 -5.18 -11.19
C SER A 319 18.54 -4.44 -10.96
N ASP A 320 19.63 -4.99 -11.52
CA ASP A 320 20.95 -4.33 -11.56
C ASP A 320 20.94 -3.00 -12.35
N TYR A 321 19.89 -2.72 -13.13
CA TYR A 321 19.65 -1.43 -13.78
C TYR A 321 19.80 -0.26 -12.80
N TYR A 322 19.30 -0.40 -11.59
CA TYR A 322 19.37 0.64 -10.57
C TYR A 322 20.77 0.88 -9.97
N LEU A 323 21.75 0.02 -10.31
CA LEU A 323 23.17 0.20 -9.96
C LEU A 323 23.95 0.99 -11.02
N LEU A 324 23.35 1.20 -12.20
CA LEU A 324 23.96 1.93 -13.30
C LEU A 324 24.01 3.43 -13.01
N GLU A 325 25.06 4.09 -13.52
CA GLU A 325 25.13 5.55 -13.55
C GLU A 325 24.03 6.13 -14.46
N PRO A 326 23.57 7.37 -14.23
CA PRO A 326 22.49 7.99 -15.01
C PRO A 326 22.65 7.87 -16.54
N THR A 327 23.85 8.11 -17.06
CA THR A 327 24.14 8.01 -18.49
C THR A 327 24.11 6.58 -19.04
N GLU A 328 24.32 5.58 -18.17
CA GLU A 328 24.23 4.18 -18.54
C GLU A 328 22.76 3.71 -18.53
N ARG A 329 21.93 4.26 -17.61
CA ARG A 329 20.48 3.99 -17.58
C ARG A 329 19.76 4.50 -18.83
N GLU A 330 20.21 5.64 -19.42
CA GLU A 330 19.66 6.18 -20.69
C GLU A 330 19.81 5.18 -21.86
N GLU A 331 20.83 4.31 -21.83
CA GLU A 331 21.13 3.34 -22.89
C GLU A 331 20.64 1.92 -22.55
N ALA A 332 20.25 1.65 -21.30
CA ALA A 332 19.82 0.35 -20.81
C ALA A 332 18.30 0.16 -20.93
N ASP A 333 17.86 -1.10 -21.07
CA ASP A 333 16.44 -1.42 -20.98
C ASP A 333 15.98 -1.28 -19.51
N PRO A 334 14.86 -0.55 -19.26
CA PRO A 334 14.34 -0.40 -17.91
C PRO A 334 13.81 -1.74 -17.36
N PRO A 335 13.75 -1.90 -16.03
CA PRO A 335 13.16 -3.08 -15.41
C PRO A 335 11.71 -3.31 -15.83
N HIS A 336 11.30 -4.58 -15.79
CA HIS A 336 9.93 -4.99 -16.12
C HIS A 336 8.91 -4.30 -15.20
N VAL A 337 7.83 -3.80 -15.80
CA VAL A 337 6.67 -3.26 -15.10
C VAL A 337 5.53 -4.28 -15.19
N ASP A 338 4.99 -4.71 -14.07
CA ASP A 338 3.76 -5.50 -14.03
C ASP A 338 2.56 -4.57 -14.21
N GLU A 339 2.02 -4.55 -15.41
CA GLU A 339 0.91 -3.67 -15.81
C GLU A 339 -0.46 -4.13 -15.24
N THR A 340 -0.50 -5.13 -14.34
CA THR A 340 -1.74 -5.55 -13.69
C THR A 340 -2.34 -4.37 -12.91
N THR A 341 -3.61 -4.09 -13.16
CA THR A 341 -4.36 -3.07 -12.40
C THR A 341 -4.99 -3.73 -11.18
N LEU A 342 -4.46 -3.43 -10.00
CA LEU A 342 -4.99 -3.88 -8.72
C LEU A 342 -5.83 -2.76 -8.10
N ALA A 343 -7.04 -3.08 -7.61
CA ALA A 343 -7.98 -2.09 -7.08
C ALA A 343 -7.42 -1.35 -5.86
N ASP A 344 -6.84 -2.09 -4.92
CA ASP A 344 -6.25 -1.56 -3.71
C ASP A 344 -5.10 -0.58 -3.99
N ARG A 345 -4.18 -0.92 -4.90
CA ARG A 345 -3.04 -0.07 -5.26
C ARG A 345 -3.47 1.19 -5.99
N ASN A 346 -4.48 1.10 -6.85
CA ASN A 346 -5.05 2.25 -7.54
C ASN A 346 -5.80 3.18 -6.59
N GLY A 347 -6.54 2.63 -5.61
CA GLY A 347 -7.16 3.41 -4.54
C GLY A 347 -6.13 4.20 -3.71
N MET A 348 -5.03 3.54 -3.30
CA MET A 348 -3.94 4.18 -2.55
C MET A 348 -3.21 5.26 -3.38
N ALA A 349 -2.90 4.96 -4.64
CA ALA A 349 -2.23 5.92 -5.53
C ALA A 349 -3.10 7.15 -5.77
N ALA A 350 -4.39 6.97 -6.00
CA ALA A 350 -5.33 8.07 -6.17
C ALA A 350 -5.44 8.91 -4.89
N GLU A 351 -5.59 8.30 -3.70
CA GLU A 351 -5.59 9.01 -2.43
C GLU A 351 -4.32 9.86 -2.25
N ALA A 352 -3.14 9.27 -2.47
CA ALA A 352 -1.87 9.95 -2.31
C ALA A 352 -1.71 11.14 -3.26
N LEU A 353 -2.12 10.98 -4.52
CA LEU A 353 -2.09 12.04 -5.53
C LEU A 353 -3.06 13.18 -5.20
N PHE A 354 -4.28 12.88 -4.71
CA PHE A 354 -5.21 13.91 -4.25
C PHE A 354 -4.65 14.68 -3.05
N ARG A 355 -4.05 14.00 -2.07
CA ARG A 355 -3.41 14.64 -0.91
C ARG A 355 -2.23 15.52 -1.33
N PHE A 356 -1.41 15.07 -2.28
CA PHE A 356 -0.33 15.89 -2.85
C PHE A 356 -0.88 17.12 -3.57
N ALA A 357 -1.87 16.95 -4.44
CA ALA A 357 -2.52 18.06 -5.15
C ALA A 357 -3.18 19.07 -4.19
N ALA A 358 -3.79 18.61 -3.11
CA ALA A 358 -4.40 19.45 -2.08
C ALA A 358 -3.40 20.43 -1.43
N VAL A 359 -2.15 20.01 -1.26
CA VAL A 359 -1.09 20.80 -0.63
C VAL A 359 -0.37 21.71 -1.64
N THR A 360 -0.18 21.24 -2.88
CA THR A 360 0.69 21.86 -3.89
C THR A 360 -0.05 22.56 -5.04
N ASP A 361 -1.37 22.36 -5.17
CA ASP A 361 -2.18 22.75 -6.36
C ASP A 361 -1.72 22.06 -7.67
N HIS A 362 -1.16 20.84 -7.59
CA HIS A 362 -0.65 20.12 -8.73
C HIS A 362 -1.79 19.50 -9.58
N GLU A 363 -2.29 20.23 -10.59
CA GLU A 363 -3.42 19.82 -11.45
C GLU A 363 -3.19 18.47 -12.17
N GLY A 364 -1.93 18.13 -12.49
CA GLY A 364 -1.57 16.84 -13.09
C GLY A 364 -1.91 15.67 -12.19
N ALA A 365 -1.52 15.74 -10.91
CA ALA A 365 -1.80 14.70 -9.92
C ALA A 365 -3.31 14.47 -9.76
N THR A 366 -4.11 15.54 -9.69
CA THR A 366 -5.58 15.44 -9.64
C THR A 366 -6.14 14.66 -10.83
N ARG A 367 -5.72 14.99 -12.07
CA ARG A 367 -6.22 14.31 -13.28
C ARG A 367 -5.89 12.83 -13.33
N TYR A 368 -4.68 12.43 -12.92
CA TYR A 368 -4.29 11.03 -12.88
C TYR A 368 -5.06 10.26 -11.81
N ALA A 369 -5.25 10.88 -10.63
CA ALA A 369 -6.04 10.29 -9.56
C ALA A 369 -7.50 10.09 -9.94
N GLU A 370 -8.15 11.12 -10.54
CA GLU A 370 -9.52 11.02 -11.06
C GLU A 370 -9.64 9.90 -12.09
N ARG A 371 -8.72 9.85 -13.07
CA ARG A 371 -8.77 8.84 -14.13
C ARG A 371 -8.60 7.41 -13.60
N ALA A 372 -7.70 7.21 -12.64
CA ALA A 372 -7.50 5.90 -12.02
C ALA A 372 -8.73 5.44 -11.23
N LEU A 373 -9.36 6.35 -10.45
CA LEU A 373 -10.60 6.02 -9.72
C LEU A 373 -11.79 5.79 -10.67
N GLU A 374 -11.92 6.59 -11.74
CA GLU A 374 -12.94 6.36 -12.78
C GLU A 374 -12.78 4.96 -13.38
N PHE A 375 -11.55 4.56 -13.73
CA PHE A 375 -11.26 3.22 -14.25
C PHE A 375 -11.64 2.13 -13.24
N VAL A 376 -11.26 2.29 -11.97
CA VAL A 376 -11.61 1.32 -10.90
C VAL A 376 -13.13 1.20 -10.78
N LEU A 377 -13.86 2.33 -10.74
CA LEU A 377 -15.31 2.34 -10.62
C LEU A 377 -16.02 1.73 -11.85
N GLU A 378 -15.50 1.98 -13.04
CA GLU A 378 -16.10 1.49 -14.30
C GLU A 378 -15.81 0.00 -14.56
N THR A 379 -14.64 -0.50 -14.09
CA THR A 379 -14.13 -1.83 -14.48
C THR A 379 -14.13 -2.83 -13.32
N LEU A 380 -13.83 -2.39 -12.10
CA LEU A 380 -13.60 -3.27 -10.95
C LEU A 380 -14.69 -3.18 -9.87
N VAL A 381 -15.66 -2.26 -9.98
CA VAL A 381 -16.74 -2.13 -8.98
C VAL A 381 -18.09 -2.48 -9.61
N ASP A 382 -18.78 -3.46 -9.03
CA ASP A 382 -20.15 -3.84 -9.40
C ASP A 382 -21.05 -3.83 -8.16
N ASP A 383 -22.00 -2.91 -8.12
CA ASP A 383 -22.95 -2.68 -7.00
C ASP A 383 -22.27 -2.58 -5.61
N GLY A 384 -21.06 -1.97 -5.58
CA GLY A 384 -20.27 -1.77 -4.36
C GLY A 384 -19.22 -2.85 -4.09
N THR A 385 -19.38 -4.04 -4.63
CA THR A 385 -18.38 -5.10 -4.52
C THR A 385 -17.18 -4.79 -5.41
N VAL A 386 -15.99 -4.82 -4.84
CA VAL A 386 -14.74 -4.52 -5.54
C VAL A 386 -14.06 -5.81 -5.98
N ALA A 387 -13.76 -5.94 -7.27
CA ALA A 387 -12.88 -6.97 -7.81
C ALA A 387 -11.42 -6.57 -7.62
N HIS A 388 -10.57 -7.50 -7.21
CA HIS A 388 -9.17 -7.22 -6.90
C HIS A 388 -8.37 -6.75 -8.13
N PHE A 389 -8.63 -7.37 -9.30
CA PHE A 389 -8.03 -6.97 -10.58
C PHE A 389 -8.96 -7.28 -11.76
N ASP A 390 -8.65 -6.72 -12.94
CA ASP A 390 -9.38 -7.00 -14.18
C ASP A 390 -8.99 -8.38 -14.75
N GLY A 391 -9.75 -9.42 -14.39
CA GLY A 391 -9.51 -10.80 -14.82
C GLY A 391 -10.63 -11.75 -14.39
N GLU A 392 -10.83 -12.84 -15.16
CA GLU A 392 -11.88 -13.84 -14.88
C GLU A 392 -11.67 -14.57 -13.53
N ASP A 393 -10.42 -14.70 -13.07
CA ASP A 393 -10.05 -15.38 -11.83
C ASP A 393 -9.84 -14.41 -10.65
N SER A 394 -10.27 -13.16 -10.78
CA SER A 394 -10.13 -12.15 -9.73
C SER A 394 -10.99 -12.49 -8.51
N GLU A 395 -10.39 -12.47 -7.31
CA GLU A 395 -11.17 -12.44 -6.07
C GLU A 395 -11.98 -11.13 -6.00
N THR A 396 -13.14 -11.19 -5.37
CA THR A 396 -14.02 -10.03 -5.17
C THR A 396 -14.37 -9.88 -3.70
N GLY A 397 -14.64 -8.65 -3.28
CA GLY A 397 -15.08 -8.41 -1.91
C GLY A 397 -13.96 -8.52 -0.88
N LEU A 398 -12.72 -8.15 -1.23
CA LEU A 398 -11.62 -8.12 -0.27
C LEU A 398 -11.64 -6.83 0.54
N LEU A 399 -11.36 -6.93 1.84
CA LEU A 399 -11.34 -5.78 2.74
C LEU A 399 -10.32 -4.71 2.31
N ALA A 400 -9.13 -5.12 1.86
CA ALA A 400 -8.09 -4.20 1.42
C ALA A 400 -8.53 -3.36 0.23
N ASP A 401 -9.19 -3.98 -0.76
CA ASP A 401 -9.72 -3.28 -1.93
C ASP A 401 -10.78 -2.26 -1.54
N HIS A 402 -11.76 -2.68 -0.72
CA HIS A 402 -12.80 -1.76 -0.24
C HIS A 402 -12.22 -0.59 0.56
N ALA A 403 -11.34 -0.84 1.51
CA ALA A 403 -10.75 0.18 2.36
C ALA A 403 -9.99 1.24 1.55
N ARG A 404 -9.16 0.79 0.61
CA ARG A 404 -8.27 1.65 -0.16
C ARG A 404 -8.99 2.37 -1.30
N VAL A 405 -9.95 1.72 -1.95
CA VAL A 405 -10.84 2.39 -2.92
C VAL A 405 -11.70 3.44 -2.20
N LEU A 406 -12.25 3.12 -1.03
CA LEU A 406 -13.02 4.07 -0.22
C LEU A 406 -12.15 5.27 0.20
N SER A 407 -10.89 5.05 0.61
CA SER A 407 -9.95 6.14 0.94
C SER A 407 -9.70 7.06 -0.26
N GLY A 408 -9.51 6.49 -1.45
CA GLY A 408 -9.38 7.25 -2.70
C GLY A 408 -10.62 8.10 -3.00
N LEU A 409 -11.82 7.52 -2.87
CA LEU A 409 -13.10 8.20 -3.12
C LEU A 409 -13.37 9.32 -2.11
N THR A 410 -13.08 9.11 -0.83
CA THR A 410 -13.23 10.14 0.20
C THR A 410 -12.22 11.28 0.02
N ALA A 411 -10.98 10.97 -0.40
CA ALA A 411 -9.98 11.99 -0.75
C ALA A 411 -10.40 12.80 -1.97
N ALA A 412 -10.94 12.16 -3.01
CA ALA A 412 -11.50 12.84 -4.19
C ALA A 412 -12.61 13.81 -3.79
N ALA A 413 -13.57 13.36 -2.96
CA ALA A 413 -14.66 14.19 -2.49
C ALA A 413 -14.18 15.40 -1.69
N GLN A 414 -13.13 15.24 -0.89
CA GLN A 414 -12.54 16.35 -0.12
C GLN A 414 -11.82 17.36 -1.01
N VAL A 415 -11.15 16.93 -2.08
CA VAL A 415 -10.28 17.79 -2.91
C VAL A 415 -11.03 18.42 -4.07
N THR A 416 -11.86 17.64 -4.78
CA THR A 416 -12.55 18.09 -6.00
C THR A 416 -14.04 18.38 -5.80
N GLY A 417 -14.56 18.02 -4.64
CA GLY A 417 -15.99 18.16 -4.30
C GLY A 417 -16.73 16.82 -4.29
N PRO A 418 -17.93 16.79 -3.69
CA PRO A 418 -18.65 15.54 -3.43
C PRO A 418 -19.28 14.91 -4.67
N ASP A 419 -19.48 15.71 -5.74
CA ASP A 419 -20.19 15.26 -6.95
C ASP A 419 -19.41 14.16 -7.68
N GLY A 420 -20.07 13.04 -7.91
CA GLY A 420 -19.47 11.87 -8.56
C GLY A 420 -18.78 10.88 -7.62
N TRP A 421 -18.32 11.30 -6.43
CA TRP A 421 -17.50 10.48 -5.54
C TRP A 421 -18.23 9.94 -4.31
N LEU A 422 -19.11 10.73 -3.67
CA LEU A 422 -19.78 10.28 -2.44
C LEU A 422 -20.79 9.16 -2.64
N ALA A 423 -21.47 9.09 -3.77
CA ALA A 423 -22.42 8.00 -4.02
C ALA A 423 -21.70 6.66 -4.17
N PRO A 424 -20.65 6.51 -5.02
CA PRO A 424 -19.82 5.30 -5.04
C PRO A 424 -19.18 5.00 -3.68
N ALA A 425 -18.66 6.01 -2.95
CA ALA A 425 -18.07 5.81 -1.63
C ALA A 425 -19.05 5.16 -0.64
N ARG A 426 -20.32 5.63 -0.61
CA ARG A 426 -21.37 4.99 0.21
C ARG A 426 -21.62 3.55 -0.21
N THR A 427 -21.73 3.30 -1.53
CA THR A 427 -22.03 1.94 -2.03
C THR A 427 -20.91 0.95 -1.69
N VAL A 428 -19.64 1.34 -1.86
CA VAL A 428 -18.46 0.53 -1.49
C VAL A 428 -18.40 0.29 0.03
N ALA A 429 -18.65 1.34 0.84
CA ALA A 429 -18.67 1.21 2.29
C ALA A 429 -19.81 0.32 2.79
N ASP A 430 -21.00 0.45 2.20
CA ASP A 430 -22.17 -0.34 2.57
C ASP A 430 -21.97 -1.82 2.23
N ASP A 431 -21.42 -2.15 1.05
CA ASP A 431 -21.07 -3.53 0.68
C ASP A 431 -20.06 -4.14 1.66
N ALA A 432 -19.00 -3.40 2.00
CA ALA A 432 -18.02 -3.88 2.99
C ALA A 432 -18.66 -4.15 4.37
N ILE A 433 -19.51 -3.25 4.86
CA ILE A 433 -20.20 -3.41 6.16
C ILE A 433 -21.14 -4.61 6.12
N ASP A 434 -21.93 -4.75 5.06
CA ASP A 434 -22.95 -5.79 4.97
C ASP A 434 -22.36 -7.19 4.78
N ARG A 435 -21.19 -7.32 4.12
CA ARG A 435 -20.59 -8.61 3.77
C ARG A 435 -19.45 -9.04 4.67
N LEU A 436 -18.63 -8.10 5.16
CA LEU A 436 -17.36 -8.43 5.83
C LEU A 436 -17.39 -8.25 7.34
N VAL A 437 -18.35 -7.52 7.91
CA VAL A 437 -18.46 -7.38 9.36
C VAL A 437 -18.99 -8.67 9.97
N ASP A 438 -18.25 -9.21 10.92
CA ASP A 438 -18.66 -10.40 11.67
C ASP A 438 -19.49 -10.08 12.92
N ASP A 439 -19.89 -11.13 13.67
CA ASP A 439 -20.68 -10.98 14.89
C ASP A 439 -19.96 -10.23 16.03
N GLU A 440 -18.64 -10.03 15.93
CA GLU A 440 -17.81 -9.27 16.87
C GLU A 440 -17.62 -7.80 16.46
N GLY A 441 -18.19 -7.38 15.33
CA GLY A 441 -18.08 -6.03 14.78
C GLY A 441 -16.76 -5.76 14.03
N THR A 442 -16.02 -6.81 13.67
CA THR A 442 -14.72 -6.74 13.01
C THR A 442 -14.85 -7.09 11.54
N PHE A 443 -14.12 -6.42 10.67
CA PHE A 443 -14.07 -6.80 9.28
C PHE A 443 -13.15 -8.02 9.05
N LEU A 444 -13.66 -8.98 8.31
CA LEU A 444 -12.89 -10.11 7.76
C LEU A 444 -12.10 -9.66 6.53
N ASP A 445 -10.99 -10.33 6.24
CA ASP A 445 -10.18 -10.06 5.03
C ASP A 445 -10.92 -10.32 3.71
N GLY A 446 -11.97 -11.13 3.76
CA GLY A 446 -12.86 -11.51 2.66
C GLY A 446 -13.84 -12.57 3.15
N GLU A 447 -14.79 -12.98 2.32
CA GLU A 447 -15.71 -14.06 2.65
C GLU A 447 -14.95 -15.37 2.96
N PRO A 448 -15.26 -16.08 4.07
CA PRO A 448 -14.60 -17.33 4.43
C PRO A 448 -14.96 -18.46 3.45
N ALA A 449 -14.31 -18.51 2.33
CA ALA A 449 -14.50 -19.51 1.28
C ALA A 449 -13.21 -19.68 0.47
N GLY A 450 -13.05 -20.86 -0.15
CA GLY A 450 -11.93 -21.15 -1.05
C GLY A 450 -11.11 -22.36 -0.62
N ALA A 451 -10.03 -22.64 -1.36
CA ALA A 451 -9.14 -23.76 -1.12
C ALA A 451 -8.19 -23.49 0.06
N GLY A 452 -7.71 -24.55 0.68
CA GLY A 452 -6.80 -24.48 1.80
C GLY A 452 -7.46 -23.78 3.01
N LEU A 453 -6.73 -22.89 3.70
CA LEU A 453 -7.24 -22.16 4.86
C LEU A 453 -8.01 -20.88 4.51
N LEU A 454 -8.42 -20.67 3.24
CA LEU A 454 -9.24 -19.52 2.85
C LEU A 454 -10.67 -19.59 3.42
N ASP A 455 -11.15 -20.77 3.80
CA ASP A 455 -12.42 -20.98 4.49
C ASP A 455 -12.40 -20.53 5.96
N ARG A 456 -11.21 -20.22 6.50
CA ARG A 456 -11.05 -19.71 7.86
C ARG A 456 -11.04 -18.20 7.89
N PRO A 457 -11.84 -17.56 8.74
CA PRO A 457 -11.87 -16.11 8.86
C PRO A 457 -10.53 -15.57 9.37
N LEU A 458 -10.00 -14.54 8.71
CA LEU A 458 -8.86 -13.75 9.15
C LEU A 458 -9.33 -12.31 9.38
N ARG A 459 -8.86 -11.71 10.47
CA ARG A 459 -9.17 -10.33 10.87
C ARG A 459 -7.87 -9.53 10.91
N PRO A 460 -7.44 -8.93 9.78
CA PRO A 460 -6.18 -8.21 9.73
C PRO A 460 -6.30 -6.87 10.46
N LEU A 461 -5.42 -6.63 11.45
CA LEU A 461 -5.43 -5.41 12.26
C LEU A 461 -5.24 -4.14 11.41
N GLU A 462 -4.21 -4.13 10.55
CA GLU A 462 -3.85 -2.94 9.77
C GLU A 462 -4.94 -2.56 8.77
N THR A 463 -5.51 -3.53 8.05
CA THR A 463 -6.58 -3.26 7.07
C THR A 463 -7.89 -2.87 7.75
N ASN A 464 -8.18 -3.40 8.96
CA ASN A 464 -9.30 -2.91 9.78
C ASN A 464 -9.08 -1.46 10.21
N ALA A 465 -7.85 -1.07 10.54
CA ALA A 465 -7.53 0.33 10.85
C ALA A 465 -7.65 1.25 9.61
N GLU A 466 -7.22 0.77 8.43
CA GLU A 466 -7.40 1.50 7.16
C GLU A 466 -8.89 1.70 6.82
N MET A 467 -9.70 0.65 6.95
CA MET A 467 -11.16 0.73 6.76
C MET A 467 -11.80 1.69 7.77
N ALA A 468 -11.40 1.62 9.04
CA ALA A 468 -11.91 2.53 10.06
C ALA A 468 -11.56 4.00 9.76
N ASP A 469 -10.34 4.30 9.32
CA ASP A 469 -9.94 5.65 8.90
C ASP A 469 -10.81 6.15 7.73
N ALA A 470 -11.02 5.33 6.71
CA ALA A 470 -11.83 5.68 5.53
C ALA A 470 -13.32 5.88 5.91
N LEU A 471 -13.85 5.06 6.82
CA LEU A 471 -15.22 5.19 7.34
C LEU A 471 -15.39 6.45 8.20
N LEU A 472 -14.38 6.86 8.98
CA LEU A 472 -14.39 8.12 9.72
C LEU A 472 -14.38 9.34 8.78
N ASP A 473 -13.65 9.27 7.66
CA ASP A 473 -13.71 10.29 6.61
C ASP A 473 -15.10 10.35 5.99
N LEU A 474 -15.67 9.18 5.63
CA LEU A 474 -17.01 9.12 5.04
C LEU A 474 -18.10 9.60 6.02
N TRP A 475 -18.00 9.28 7.31
CA TRP A 475 -18.87 9.83 8.35
C TRP A 475 -18.83 11.36 8.36
N ALA A 476 -17.63 11.95 8.40
CA ALA A 476 -17.49 13.41 8.43
C ALA A 476 -18.03 14.10 7.16
N LEU A 477 -17.91 13.43 5.99
CA LEU A 477 -18.42 13.91 4.69
C LEU A 477 -19.95 13.78 4.55
N THR A 478 -20.58 12.88 5.32
CA THR A 478 -21.97 12.49 5.08
C THR A 478 -22.91 12.71 6.27
N ASP A 479 -22.37 12.96 7.47
CA ASP A 479 -23.07 13.01 8.76
C ASP A 479 -23.89 11.71 9.06
N ASP A 480 -23.48 10.55 8.49
CA ASP A 480 -24.15 9.27 8.71
C ASP A 480 -23.40 8.48 9.80
N ASP A 481 -23.97 8.46 11.01
CA ASP A 481 -23.37 7.84 12.20
C ASP A 481 -23.13 6.32 12.05
N ARG A 482 -23.72 5.65 11.07
CA ARG A 482 -23.50 4.23 10.80
C ARG A 482 -22.02 3.96 10.48
N TYR A 483 -21.36 4.82 9.71
CA TYR A 483 -19.95 4.68 9.36
C TYR A 483 -19.03 4.86 10.56
N ARG A 484 -19.34 5.84 11.43
CA ARG A 484 -18.60 6.03 12.69
C ARG A 484 -18.76 4.82 13.62
N THR A 485 -19.95 4.27 13.70
CA THR A 485 -20.25 3.10 14.54
C THR A 485 -19.42 1.90 14.06
N ALA A 486 -19.47 1.56 12.78
CA ALA A 486 -18.70 0.46 12.20
C ALA A 486 -17.17 0.65 12.41
N ALA A 487 -16.65 1.86 12.19
CA ALA A 487 -15.25 2.17 12.43
C ALA A 487 -14.84 1.96 13.90
N THR A 488 -15.67 2.45 14.84
CA THR A 488 -15.34 2.36 16.27
C THR A 488 -15.43 0.89 16.77
N GLU A 489 -16.40 0.11 16.32
CA GLU A 489 -16.55 -1.30 16.66
C GLU A 489 -15.37 -2.12 16.13
N ALA A 490 -14.94 -1.89 14.87
CA ALA A 490 -13.78 -2.56 14.31
C ALA A 490 -12.49 -2.27 15.10
N LEU A 491 -12.25 -1.02 15.48
CA LEU A 491 -11.10 -0.64 16.31
C LEU A 491 -11.18 -1.23 17.73
N ALA A 492 -12.37 -1.24 18.33
CA ALA A 492 -12.61 -1.78 19.66
C ALA A 492 -12.29 -3.29 19.78
N SER A 493 -12.43 -4.03 18.67
CA SER A 493 -12.14 -5.46 18.63
C SER A 493 -10.67 -5.81 18.92
N PHE A 494 -9.75 -4.88 18.74
CA PHE A 494 -8.31 -5.07 18.99
C PHE A 494 -7.81 -4.28 20.21
N ALA A 495 -8.63 -3.40 20.78
CA ALA A 495 -8.20 -2.43 21.78
C ALA A 495 -7.63 -3.06 23.06
N GLY A 496 -8.10 -4.25 23.48
CA GLY A 496 -7.54 -4.93 24.64
C GLY A 496 -6.14 -5.50 24.49
N ALA A 497 -5.55 -5.40 23.28
CA ALA A 497 -4.16 -5.83 23.01
C ALA A 497 -3.15 -4.69 22.92
N TYR A 498 -3.57 -3.44 23.04
CA TYR A 498 -2.75 -2.28 22.69
C TYR A 498 -1.37 -2.26 23.37
N GLU A 499 -1.25 -2.70 24.62
CA GLU A 499 0.03 -2.78 25.35
C GLU A 499 1.06 -3.75 24.73
N ARG A 500 0.62 -4.61 23.78
CA ARG A 500 1.47 -5.58 23.08
C ARG A 500 1.78 -5.17 21.65
N MET A 501 1.24 -4.03 21.21
CA MET A 501 1.42 -3.51 19.86
C MET A 501 2.75 -2.79 19.74
N GLY A 502 3.49 -3.08 18.68
CA GLY A 502 4.73 -2.43 18.32
C GLY A 502 4.52 -1.23 17.41
N VAL A 503 5.62 -0.55 17.12
CA VAL A 503 5.66 0.69 16.33
C VAL A 503 5.15 0.51 14.89
N GLU A 504 5.23 -0.69 14.35
CA GLU A 504 4.81 -1.05 12.99
C GLU A 504 3.30 -0.90 12.76
N VAL A 505 2.50 -0.95 13.81
CA VAL A 505 1.04 -0.78 13.73
C VAL A 505 0.56 0.59 14.25
N ALA A 506 1.39 1.62 14.17
CA ALA A 506 1.06 2.96 14.64
C ALA A 506 -0.17 3.58 13.92
N GLY A 507 -0.47 3.15 12.69
CA GLY A 507 -1.69 3.53 11.98
C GLY A 507 -2.96 3.17 12.76
N TYR A 508 -2.99 2.03 13.44
CA TYR A 508 -4.10 1.65 14.31
C TYR A 508 -4.30 2.63 15.48
N ALA A 509 -3.20 3.05 16.13
CA ALA A 509 -3.29 4.03 17.21
C ALA A 509 -3.74 5.41 16.71
N GLY A 510 -3.38 5.80 15.48
CA GLY A 510 -3.87 7.00 14.80
C GLY A 510 -5.38 6.93 14.57
N ALA A 511 -5.89 5.82 14.02
CA ALA A 511 -7.31 5.60 13.81
C ALA A 511 -8.10 5.60 15.13
N CYS A 512 -7.55 4.97 16.19
CA CYS A 512 -8.12 5.01 17.54
C CYS A 512 -8.21 6.43 18.09
N ALA A 513 -7.16 7.25 17.90
CA ALA A 513 -7.17 8.65 18.33
C ALA A 513 -8.24 9.45 17.60
N ARG A 514 -8.39 9.26 16.28
CA ARG A 514 -9.46 9.90 15.48
C ARG A 514 -10.86 9.49 15.93
N ALA A 515 -11.06 8.21 16.24
CA ALA A 515 -12.35 7.70 16.74
C ALA A 515 -12.67 8.23 18.15
N HIS A 516 -11.64 8.37 19.01
CA HIS A 516 -11.80 8.81 20.41
C HIS A 516 -12.04 10.32 20.54
N TYR A 517 -11.25 11.16 19.80
CA TYR A 517 -11.28 12.62 19.92
C TYR A 517 -12.15 13.33 18.87
N ASP A 518 -12.71 12.61 17.91
CA ASP A 518 -13.24 13.08 16.64
C ASP A 518 -12.17 13.76 15.75
N PRO A 519 -12.17 13.56 14.45
CA PRO A 519 -11.26 14.26 13.54
C PRO A 519 -11.56 15.76 13.52
N LEU A 520 -10.53 16.55 13.18
CA LEU A 520 -10.72 17.95 12.86
C LEU A 520 -11.52 18.06 11.55
N VAL A 521 -12.78 18.48 11.61
CA VAL A 521 -13.61 18.68 10.42
C VAL A 521 -13.64 20.15 10.06
N VAL A 522 -13.38 20.48 8.79
CA VAL A 522 -13.45 21.84 8.26
C VAL A 522 -14.48 21.90 7.15
N ARG A 523 -15.65 22.47 7.44
CA ARG A 523 -16.70 22.68 6.45
C ARG A 523 -16.42 23.96 5.68
N THR A 524 -16.37 23.92 4.37
CA THR A 524 -15.93 25.02 3.51
C THR A 524 -16.97 25.33 2.43
N PRO A 525 -16.89 26.51 1.78
CA PRO A 525 -17.54 26.71 0.49
C PRO A 525 -17.09 25.66 -0.55
N ALA A 526 -17.74 25.69 -1.71
CA ALA A 526 -17.48 24.75 -2.80
C ALA A 526 -15.98 24.56 -3.08
N ALA A 527 -15.62 23.37 -3.56
CA ALA A 527 -14.25 23.01 -3.93
C ALA A 527 -13.62 24.06 -4.88
N GLY A 528 -12.32 24.29 -4.74
CA GLY A 528 -11.56 25.25 -5.53
C GLY A 528 -11.65 26.72 -5.08
N THR A 529 -12.46 27.04 -4.05
CA THR A 529 -12.47 28.41 -3.44
C THR A 529 -11.23 28.63 -2.57
N ASP A 530 -10.91 29.90 -2.26
CA ASP A 530 -9.75 30.24 -1.43
C ASP A 530 -9.84 29.65 -0.02
N LEU A 531 -11.04 29.63 0.57
CA LEU A 531 -11.29 29.03 1.88
C LEU A 531 -11.13 27.51 1.84
N HIS A 532 -11.59 26.86 0.77
CA HIS A 532 -11.41 25.42 0.58
C HIS A 532 -9.91 25.07 0.45
N ARG A 533 -9.17 25.77 -0.43
CA ARG A 533 -7.70 25.57 -0.56
C ARG A 533 -6.96 25.81 0.76
N ALA A 534 -7.35 26.84 1.51
CA ALA A 534 -6.76 27.09 2.82
C ALA A 534 -7.04 25.97 3.82
N ALA A 535 -8.25 25.41 3.82
CA ALA A 535 -8.61 24.26 4.66
C ALA A 535 -7.77 23.02 4.34
N LEU A 536 -7.57 22.70 3.05
CA LEU A 536 -6.74 21.59 2.61
C LEU A 536 -5.28 21.72 3.10
N ARG A 537 -4.77 22.94 3.29
CA ARG A 537 -3.39 23.25 3.73
C ARG A 537 -3.23 23.44 5.24
N ILE A 538 -4.26 23.25 6.06
CA ILE A 538 -4.09 23.18 7.51
C ILE A 538 -3.13 22.02 7.84
N ALA A 539 -2.12 22.29 8.68
CA ALA A 539 -1.08 21.33 9.06
C ALA A 539 -1.60 20.26 10.03
N ASP A 540 -2.58 19.51 9.57
CA ASP A 540 -3.13 18.30 10.19
C ASP A 540 -3.55 17.34 9.10
N HIS A 541 -2.81 16.25 8.90
CA HIS A 541 -3.09 15.26 7.85
C HIS A 541 -4.28 14.35 8.19
N GLU A 542 -4.69 14.32 9.48
CA GLU A 542 -5.85 13.56 9.97
C GLU A 542 -7.18 14.38 9.88
N LYS A 543 -7.13 15.63 9.40
CA LYS A 543 -8.32 16.46 9.19
C LYS A 543 -9.19 15.94 8.06
N VAL A 544 -10.47 16.30 8.10
CA VAL A 544 -11.43 16.10 7.00
C VAL A 544 -11.94 17.45 6.52
N VAL A 545 -11.83 17.71 5.22
CA VAL A 545 -12.36 18.94 4.59
C VAL A 545 -13.65 18.61 3.85
N VAL A 546 -14.72 19.33 4.19
CA VAL A 546 -16.06 19.08 3.67
C VAL A 546 -16.51 20.29 2.83
N PRO A 547 -16.38 20.25 1.49
CA PRO A 547 -16.92 21.29 0.62
C PRO A 547 -18.45 21.18 0.53
N GLU A 548 -19.14 22.31 0.80
CA GLU A 548 -20.61 22.39 0.87
C GLU A 548 -21.14 23.64 0.17
N ASP A 549 -22.47 23.75 0.01
CA ASP A 549 -23.13 24.98 -0.44
C ASP A 549 -23.26 25.97 0.73
N ARG A 550 -22.15 26.69 1.00
CA ARG A 550 -22.04 27.72 2.05
C ARG A 550 -21.15 28.87 1.60
N GLU A 551 -21.27 30.02 2.26
CA GLU A 551 -20.47 31.20 1.92
C GLU A 551 -19.14 31.25 2.69
N ASN A 552 -19.11 30.77 3.94
CA ASN A 552 -17.99 30.88 4.87
C ASN A 552 -17.50 29.52 5.35
N ALA A 553 -16.25 29.42 5.79
CA ALA A 553 -15.74 28.21 6.39
C ALA A 553 -15.99 28.16 7.91
N VAL A 554 -16.18 26.95 8.45
CA VAL A 554 -16.25 26.71 9.91
C VAL A 554 -15.38 25.51 10.27
N VAL A 555 -14.80 25.56 11.45
CA VAL A 555 -14.10 24.42 12.07
C VAL A 555 -15.06 23.74 13.03
N VAL A 556 -15.20 22.44 12.94
CA VAL A 556 -16.03 21.63 13.84
C VAL A 556 -15.10 20.88 14.80
N ARG A 557 -15.36 21.02 16.10
CA ARG A 557 -14.64 20.30 17.17
C ARG A 557 -15.65 19.77 18.17
N SER A 558 -15.58 18.49 18.48
CA SER A 558 -16.49 17.82 19.41
C SER A 558 -17.97 18.12 19.11
N GLY A 559 -18.34 18.14 17.84
CA GLY A 559 -19.69 18.41 17.36
C GLY A 559 -20.13 19.88 17.40
N ALA A 560 -19.27 20.83 17.80
CA ALA A 560 -19.59 22.26 17.83
C ALA A 560 -18.88 23.03 16.72
N GLU A 561 -19.62 23.88 15.98
CA GLU A 561 -19.05 24.76 14.97
C GLU A 561 -18.44 26.01 15.64
N THR A 562 -17.30 26.48 15.14
CA THR A 562 -16.71 27.77 15.49
C THR A 562 -17.47 28.94 14.84
N ILE A 563 -17.10 30.16 15.21
CA ILE A 563 -17.55 31.36 14.49
C ILE A 563 -17.08 31.23 13.02
N PRO A 564 -17.95 31.51 12.02
CA PRO A 564 -17.56 31.41 10.61
C PRO A 564 -16.33 32.27 10.27
N ALA A 565 -15.46 31.74 9.43
CA ALA A 565 -14.30 32.41 8.85
C ALA A 565 -14.64 32.91 7.44
N GLU A 566 -14.40 34.17 7.16
CA GLU A 566 -14.65 34.81 5.86
C GLU A 566 -13.39 34.87 4.99
N THR A 567 -12.20 34.68 5.60
CA THR A 567 -10.90 34.73 4.94
C THR A 567 -10.03 33.52 5.32
N PRO A 568 -9.03 33.15 4.47
CA PRO A 568 -8.05 32.13 4.78
C PRO A 568 -7.33 32.35 6.11
N ASP A 569 -6.90 33.59 6.41
CA ASP A 569 -6.18 33.91 7.65
C ASP A 569 -7.06 33.67 8.89
N GLU A 570 -8.33 34.07 8.87
CA GLU A 570 -9.28 33.78 9.94
C GLU A 570 -9.51 32.27 10.11
N LEU A 571 -9.57 31.54 9.02
CA LEU A 571 -9.73 30.09 9.09
C LEU A 571 -8.52 29.42 9.76
N LEU A 572 -7.31 29.80 9.39
CA LEU A 572 -6.08 29.27 9.99
C LEU A 572 -5.96 29.65 11.47
N GLU A 573 -6.37 30.88 11.87
CA GLU A 573 -6.41 31.28 13.27
C GLU A 573 -7.34 30.35 14.07
N ARG A 574 -8.58 30.15 13.58
CA ARG A 574 -9.57 29.27 14.25
C ARG A 574 -9.17 27.81 14.29
N ALA A 575 -8.52 27.33 13.24
CA ALA A 575 -8.00 25.96 13.21
C ALA A 575 -6.87 25.75 14.22
N SER A 576 -6.10 26.79 14.53
CA SER A 576 -5.00 26.77 15.51
C SER A 576 -5.46 26.93 16.97
N GLU A 577 -6.66 27.50 17.20
CA GLU A 577 -7.24 27.59 18.53
C GLU A 577 -7.53 26.16 19.04
N GLY A 578 -6.87 25.75 20.13
CA GLY A 578 -7.16 24.49 20.80
C GLY A 578 -8.62 24.45 21.31
N PRO A 579 -9.15 23.30 21.73
CA PRO A 579 -10.45 23.24 22.36
C PRO A 579 -10.49 24.23 23.51
N SER A 580 -11.50 25.12 23.52
CA SER A 580 -11.73 26.00 24.66
C SER A 580 -11.89 25.16 25.91
N PRO A 581 -11.24 25.52 27.04
CA PRO A 581 -11.21 24.76 28.27
C PRO A 581 -12.59 24.50 28.87
#